data_64261aab4dbc9bf85fc3ed7f48532e21
#
_entry.id   64261aab4dbc9bf85fc3ed7f48532e21
#
_cell.length_a   1.000
_cell.length_b   1.000
_cell.length_c   1.000
_cell.angle_alpha   90.00
_cell.angle_beta   90.00
_cell.angle_gamma   90.00
#
_symmetry.space_group_name_H-M   'P 1'
#
loop_
_entity.id
_entity.type
_entity.pdbx_description
1 polymer ?
#
loop_
_entity_poly.entity_id
_entity_poly.type
_entity_poly.pdbx_seq_one_letter_code
_entity_poly.pdbx_strand_id
1 'polypeptide(L)'
;ALVERLLPNILKEINFDPTVKEVGHTFGEKVEEVLVEKLVELDGRFTAPDNKREMQDVSFNDDLINIKFGFDKKGQPNMVAFNRLSTRFLKNEIDSYYIISIDGKTNKVTFFDLYQQLPYTNYNVGTGQVMLKEKQFFSQFNQKKDYSISKYTIINTLRQMKVKSHNDHVKLKEEQLKKSLELFDKTLS
;
A
#
# COMPACT_ATOMS: atom_id res chain seq x y z
N ALA A 1 9.14 -13.75 -9.52
CA ALA A 1 9.46 -14.45 -10.79
C ALA A 1 8.52 -14.08 -11.94
N LEU A 2 7.19 -14.29 -11.87
CA LEU A 2 6.27 -13.99 -12.99
C LEU A 2 6.22 -12.49 -13.29
N VAL A 3 5.93 -11.66 -12.30
CA VAL A 3 5.86 -10.18 -12.42
C VAL A 3 7.17 -9.60 -12.94
N GLU A 4 8.31 -10.05 -12.45
CA GLU A 4 9.64 -9.61 -12.92
C GLU A 4 9.87 -9.90 -14.42
N ARG A 5 9.29 -11.00 -14.93
CA ARG A 5 9.38 -11.34 -16.37
C ARG A 5 8.45 -10.48 -17.22
N LEU A 6 7.29 -10.09 -16.69
CA LEU A 6 6.30 -9.29 -17.41
C LEU A 6 6.68 -7.81 -17.45
N LEU A 7 7.27 -7.31 -16.38
CA LEU A 7 7.50 -5.89 -16.17
C LEU A 7 8.23 -5.17 -17.33
N PRO A 8 9.34 -5.70 -17.91
CA PRO A 8 10.03 -5.04 -19.02
C PRO A 8 9.14 -4.85 -20.25
N ASN A 9 8.28 -5.83 -20.54
CA ASN A 9 7.36 -5.74 -21.67
C ASN A 9 6.25 -4.72 -21.41
N ILE A 10 5.71 -4.70 -20.19
CA ILE A 10 4.69 -3.74 -19.76
C ILE A 10 5.24 -2.32 -19.84
N LEU A 11 6.43 -2.06 -19.30
CA LEU A 11 7.05 -0.74 -19.36
C LEU A 11 7.31 -0.28 -20.79
N LYS A 12 7.65 -1.18 -21.69
CA LYS A 12 7.80 -0.90 -23.11
C LYS A 12 6.46 -0.62 -23.79
N GLU A 13 5.42 -1.41 -23.48
CA GLU A 13 4.06 -1.25 -24.04
C GLU A 13 3.46 0.11 -23.67
N ILE A 14 3.64 0.58 -22.43
CA ILE A 14 3.16 1.88 -21.99
C ILE A 14 4.10 3.04 -22.31
N ASN A 15 5.13 2.80 -23.16
CA ASN A 15 6.09 3.82 -23.61
C ASN A 15 6.82 4.52 -22.45
N PHE A 16 7.30 3.73 -21.49
CA PHE A 16 7.98 4.25 -20.33
C PHE A 16 9.31 4.91 -20.67
N ASP A 17 9.42 6.22 -20.41
CA ASP A 17 10.67 6.97 -20.46
C ASP A 17 11.07 7.40 -19.05
N PRO A 18 12.13 6.82 -18.45
CA PRO A 18 12.57 7.14 -17.10
C PRO A 18 13.10 8.58 -16.95
N THR A 19 13.32 9.29 -18.06
CA THR A 19 13.79 10.68 -18.06
C THR A 19 12.66 11.69 -17.99
N VAL A 20 11.45 11.32 -18.36
CA VAL A 20 10.26 12.16 -18.30
C VAL A 20 9.69 12.12 -16.89
N LYS A 21 9.60 13.27 -16.24
CA LYS A 21 8.88 13.45 -14.97
C LYS A 21 7.37 13.49 -15.23
N GLU A 22 6.79 12.40 -15.67
CA GLU A 22 5.34 12.26 -15.61
C GLU A 22 4.88 12.27 -14.14
N VAL A 23 3.67 12.74 -13.91
CA VAL A 23 3.04 12.75 -12.58
C VAL A 23 2.98 11.30 -12.10
N GLY A 24 3.90 10.92 -11.23
CA GLY A 24 4.23 9.53 -10.88
C GLY A 24 3.05 8.68 -10.40
N HIS A 25 1.95 9.31 -9.98
CA HIS A 25 0.71 8.64 -9.57
C HIS A 25 0.00 8.00 -10.78
N THR A 26 -0.27 8.79 -11.83
CA THR A 26 -1.01 8.33 -13.03
C THR A 26 -0.26 7.23 -13.77
N PHE A 27 1.06 7.33 -13.83
CA PHE A 27 1.89 6.30 -14.44
C PHE A 27 1.88 5.00 -13.64
N GLY A 28 2.01 5.09 -12.31
CA GLY A 28 1.96 3.94 -11.42
C GLY A 28 0.65 3.17 -11.56
N GLU A 29 -0.48 3.87 -11.56
CA GLU A 29 -1.81 3.28 -11.78
C GLU A 29 -1.89 2.54 -13.12
N LYS A 30 -1.35 3.13 -14.18
CA LYS A 30 -1.35 2.49 -15.51
C LYS A 30 -0.52 1.21 -15.53
N VAL A 31 0.65 1.19 -14.87
CA VAL A 31 1.46 -0.05 -14.72
C VAL A 31 0.69 -1.10 -13.93
N GLU A 32 0.06 -0.71 -12.83
CA GLU A 32 -0.75 -1.61 -12.00
C GLU A 32 -1.91 -2.22 -12.80
N GLU A 33 -2.66 -1.40 -13.57
CA GLU A 33 -3.76 -1.86 -14.44
C GLU A 33 -3.29 -2.86 -15.50
N VAL A 34 -2.27 -2.51 -16.29
CA VAL A 34 -1.74 -3.40 -17.35
C VAL A 34 -1.18 -4.70 -16.75
N LEU A 35 -0.55 -4.63 -15.59
CA LEU A 35 -0.05 -5.83 -14.93
C LEU A 35 -1.18 -6.76 -14.49
N VAL A 36 -2.28 -6.22 -13.96
CA VAL A 36 -3.47 -7.01 -13.60
C VAL A 36 -4.03 -7.70 -14.84
N GLU A 37 -4.21 -6.98 -15.96
CA GLU A 37 -4.69 -7.55 -17.22
C GLU A 37 -3.81 -8.72 -17.67
N LYS A 38 -2.48 -8.54 -17.69
CA LYS A 38 -1.53 -9.59 -18.09
C LYS A 38 -1.54 -10.80 -17.13
N LEU A 39 -1.70 -10.60 -15.85
CA LEU A 39 -1.79 -11.71 -14.89
C LEU A 39 -3.06 -12.54 -15.12
N VAL A 40 -4.21 -11.89 -15.33
CA VAL A 40 -5.49 -12.55 -15.62
C VAL A 40 -5.46 -13.29 -16.96
N GLU A 41 -4.85 -12.68 -18.01
CA GLU A 41 -4.69 -13.34 -19.31
C GLU A 41 -3.81 -14.60 -19.25
N LEU A 42 -2.76 -14.58 -18.42
CA LEU A 42 -1.77 -15.66 -18.38
C LEU A 42 -2.18 -16.86 -17.53
N ASP A 43 -2.98 -16.65 -16.50
CA ASP A 43 -3.34 -17.70 -15.58
C ASP A 43 -4.75 -17.44 -15.01
N GLY A 44 -5.71 -18.29 -15.38
CA GLY A 44 -7.11 -18.18 -14.98
C GLY A 44 -7.37 -18.28 -13.45
N ARG A 45 -6.32 -18.50 -12.65
CA ARG A 45 -6.40 -18.40 -11.18
C ARG A 45 -6.33 -16.96 -10.68
N PHE A 46 -5.86 -16.03 -11.52
CA PHE A 46 -5.95 -14.61 -11.24
C PHE A 46 -7.31 -14.08 -11.68
N THR A 47 -7.93 -13.26 -10.83
CA THR A 47 -9.20 -12.59 -11.12
C THR A 47 -9.11 -11.12 -10.75
N ALA A 48 -9.55 -10.25 -11.65
CA ALA A 48 -9.68 -8.83 -11.36
C ALA A 48 -10.91 -8.60 -10.46
N PRO A 49 -10.92 -7.58 -9.60
CA PRO A 49 -12.06 -7.25 -8.76
C PRO A 49 -13.24 -6.76 -9.62
N ASP A 50 -14.47 -7.03 -9.17
CA ASP A 50 -15.70 -6.62 -9.86
C ASP A 50 -15.86 -5.09 -9.92
N ASN A 51 -15.24 -4.37 -9.00
CA ASN A 51 -15.29 -2.92 -8.98
C ASN A 51 -14.00 -2.29 -8.40
N LYS A 52 -13.73 -1.03 -8.81
CA LYS A 52 -12.54 -0.26 -8.37
C LYS A 52 -12.53 0.11 -6.87
N ARG A 53 -13.59 -0.16 -6.12
CA ARG A 53 -13.66 0.11 -4.68
C ARG A 53 -13.25 -1.09 -3.83
N GLU A 54 -12.92 -2.20 -4.45
CA GLU A 54 -12.39 -3.36 -3.75
C GLU A 54 -11.05 -3.03 -3.08
N MET A 55 -10.66 -3.86 -2.14
CA MET A 55 -9.45 -3.63 -1.35
C MET A 55 -8.18 -4.09 -2.08
N GLN A 56 -8.32 -5.01 -3.01
CA GLN A 56 -7.27 -5.62 -3.83
C GLN A 56 -7.32 -5.11 -5.27
N ASP A 57 -6.20 -5.23 -5.96
CA ASP A 57 -6.09 -4.97 -7.39
C ASP A 57 -6.30 -6.26 -8.20
N VAL A 58 -5.94 -7.40 -7.61
CA VAL A 58 -6.14 -8.73 -8.20
C VAL A 58 -6.26 -9.78 -7.09
N SER A 59 -6.98 -10.88 -7.34
CA SER A 59 -6.96 -12.06 -6.48
C SER A 59 -6.27 -13.22 -7.18
N PHE A 60 -5.59 -14.08 -6.42
CA PHE A 60 -5.06 -15.36 -6.89
C PHE A 60 -5.72 -16.48 -6.09
N ASN A 61 -6.60 -17.25 -6.73
CA ASN A 61 -7.63 -18.03 -6.05
C ASN A 61 -8.43 -17.09 -5.11
N ASP A 62 -8.34 -17.30 -3.78
CA ASP A 62 -9.00 -16.48 -2.77
C ASP A 62 -8.05 -15.46 -2.09
N ASP A 63 -6.77 -15.51 -2.42
CA ASP A 63 -5.77 -14.60 -1.86
C ASP A 63 -5.89 -13.20 -2.47
N LEU A 64 -6.04 -12.19 -1.62
CA LEU A 64 -6.14 -10.79 -2.02
C LEU A 64 -4.76 -10.17 -2.21
N ILE A 65 -4.52 -9.59 -3.37
CA ILE A 65 -3.23 -9.00 -3.74
C ILE A 65 -3.42 -7.55 -4.16
N ASN A 66 -2.63 -6.66 -3.58
CA ASN A 66 -2.53 -5.26 -3.97
C ASN A 66 -1.18 -5.02 -4.64
N ILE A 67 -1.18 -4.32 -5.76
CA ILE A 67 0.02 -4.00 -6.54
C ILE A 67 0.40 -2.56 -6.27
N LYS A 68 1.69 -2.30 -6.06
CA LYS A 68 2.22 -0.96 -5.85
C LYS A 68 3.46 -0.74 -6.69
N PHE A 69 3.37 0.22 -7.59
CA PHE A 69 4.47 0.66 -8.42
C PHE A 69 4.92 2.06 -8.03
N GLY A 70 6.21 2.31 -7.95
CA GLY A 70 6.74 3.63 -7.63
C GLY A 70 8.19 3.83 -8.05
N PHE A 71 8.56 5.09 -8.31
CA PHE A 71 9.91 5.49 -8.74
C PHE A 71 10.75 6.07 -7.63
N ASP A 72 10.13 6.55 -6.56
CA ASP A 72 10.81 7.38 -5.58
C ASP A 72 11.01 6.63 -4.26
N LYS A 73 12.27 6.54 -3.86
CA LYS A 73 12.66 6.06 -2.53
C LYS A 73 12.15 6.95 -1.38
N LYS A 74 11.67 8.16 -1.70
CA LYS A 74 11.06 9.08 -0.72
C LYS A 74 9.55 8.91 -0.61
N GLY A 75 8.91 8.36 -1.64
CA GLY A 75 7.50 8.07 -1.64
C GLY A 75 7.22 6.82 -0.80
N GLN A 76 6.48 6.97 0.27
CA GLN A 76 5.95 5.85 1.03
C GLN A 76 4.62 5.47 0.40
N PRO A 77 4.52 4.37 -0.35
CA PRO A 77 3.28 4.03 -1.00
C PRO A 77 2.21 3.73 0.05
N ASN A 78 1.06 4.35 -0.13
CA ASN A 78 -0.15 3.97 0.60
C ASN A 78 -0.59 2.58 0.10
N MET A 79 -0.74 1.63 1.00
CA MET A 79 -1.04 0.24 0.65
C MET A 79 -2.53 -0.02 0.63
N VAL A 80 -3.19 0.18 1.75
CA VAL A 80 -4.59 -0.19 1.93
C VAL A 80 -5.22 0.64 3.04
N ALA A 81 -6.52 0.88 2.96
CA ALA A 81 -7.29 1.53 4.02
C ALA A 81 -7.24 0.71 5.32
N PHE A 82 -6.67 1.30 6.37
CA PHE A 82 -6.44 0.63 7.66
C PHE A 82 -7.72 0.05 8.27
N ASN A 83 -8.81 0.81 8.22
CA ASN A 83 -10.09 0.34 8.80
C ASN A 83 -10.63 -0.90 8.08
N ARG A 84 -10.49 -0.99 6.75
CA ARG A 84 -10.91 -2.17 5.97
C ARG A 84 -10.04 -3.38 6.31
N LEU A 85 -8.71 -3.18 6.26
CA LEU A 85 -7.73 -4.23 6.57
C LEU A 85 -7.98 -4.81 7.97
N SER A 86 -8.06 -3.95 8.99
CA SER A 86 -8.25 -4.38 10.38
C SER A 86 -9.62 -5.04 10.61
N THR A 87 -10.70 -4.51 10.04
CA THR A 87 -12.05 -5.06 10.22
C THR A 87 -12.17 -6.46 9.62
N ARG A 88 -11.69 -6.67 8.40
CA ARG A 88 -11.77 -7.98 7.74
C ARG A 88 -10.96 -9.04 8.46
N PHE A 89 -9.76 -8.68 8.94
CA PHE A 89 -8.95 -9.59 9.75
C PHE A 89 -9.63 -9.97 11.07
N LEU A 90 -10.14 -8.98 11.82
CA LEU A 90 -10.79 -9.21 13.11
C LEU A 90 -12.10 -10.01 13.00
N LYS A 91 -12.77 -9.93 11.84
CA LYS A 91 -13.95 -10.74 11.53
C LYS A 91 -13.62 -12.13 10.99
N ASN A 92 -12.34 -12.47 10.86
CA ASN A 92 -11.85 -13.70 10.20
C ASN A 92 -12.36 -13.87 8.75
N GLU A 93 -12.56 -12.76 8.03
CA GLU A 93 -12.94 -12.77 6.62
C GLU A 93 -11.71 -13.03 5.73
N ILE A 94 -10.51 -12.60 6.18
CA ILE A 94 -9.21 -12.83 5.53
C ILE A 94 -8.13 -13.08 6.58
N ASP A 95 -7.21 -14.00 6.29
CA ASP A 95 -6.06 -14.30 7.15
C ASP A 95 -4.75 -13.73 6.60
N SER A 96 -4.70 -13.42 5.31
CA SER A 96 -3.56 -12.84 4.60
C SER A 96 -4.00 -11.70 3.68
N TYR A 97 -3.08 -10.78 3.40
CA TYR A 97 -3.26 -9.71 2.43
C TYR A 97 -1.92 -9.41 1.78
N TYR A 98 -1.79 -9.77 0.52
CA TYR A 98 -0.51 -9.73 -0.15
C TYR A 98 -0.26 -8.40 -0.86
N ILE A 99 1.00 -8.02 -0.89
CA ILE A 99 1.49 -6.85 -1.62
C ILE A 99 2.53 -7.28 -2.65
N ILE A 100 2.36 -6.85 -3.88
CA ILE A 100 3.41 -6.82 -4.89
C ILE A 100 3.92 -5.37 -4.94
N SER A 101 5.13 -5.14 -4.47
CA SER A 101 5.78 -3.83 -4.51
C SER A 101 6.85 -3.82 -5.59
N ILE A 102 6.78 -2.84 -6.49
CA ILE A 102 7.66 -2.71 -7.65
C ILE A 102 8.41 -1.39 -7.57
N ASP A 103 9.73 -1.46 -7.53
CA ASP A 103 10.62 -0.29 -7.68
C ASP A 103 10.89 -0.04 -9.16
N GLY A 104 10.28 0.98 -9.73
CA GLY A 104 10.40 1.34 -11.15
C GLY A 104 11.81 1.81 -11.57
N LYS A 105 12.71 2.15 -10.62
CA LYS A 105 14.10 2.50 -10.93
C LYS A 105 14.98 1.28 -11.13
N THR A 106 14.75 0.24 -10.33
CA THR A 106 15.59 -0.96 -10.31
C THR A 106 14.89 -2.17 -10.91
N ASN A 107 13.61 -2.04 -11.25
CA ASN A 107 12.72 -3.14 -11.65
C ASN A 107 12.64 -4.28 -10.63
N LYS A 108 13.00 -3.97 -9.37
CA LYS A 108 12.94 -4.96 -8.29
C LYS A 108 11.50 -5.15 -7.87
N VAL A 109 11.09 -6.41 -7.83
CA VAL A 109 9.77 -6.82 -7.34
C VAL A 109 9.93 -7.50 -5.99
N THR A 110 9.08 -7.11 -5.05
CA THR A 110 8.99 -7.71 -3.72
C THR A 110 7.56 -8.17 -3.48
N PHE A 111 7.41 -9.40 -2.99
CA PHE A 111 6.12 -10.00 -2.65
C PHE A 111 6.11 -10.37 -1.18
N PHE A 112 5.05 -9.98 -0.46
CA PHE A 112 4.93 -10.25 0.98
C PHE A 112 3.49 -10.17 1.48
N ASP A 113 3.22 -10.84 2.59
CA ASP A 113 1.98 -10.67 3.34
C ASP A 113 2.07 -9.42 4.24
N LEU A 114 1.15 -8.47 4.05
CA LEU A 114 1.13 -7.21 4.78
C LEU A 114 0.88 -7.43 6.28
N TYR A 115 0.08 -8.42 6.67
CA TYR A 115 -0.15 -8.71 8.09
C TYR A 115 1.14 -9.13 8.79
N GLN A 116 1.97 -9.91 8.12
CA GLN A 116 3.27 -10.31 8.64
C GLN A 116 4.26 -9.14 8.73
N GLN A 117 4.03 -8.08 7.98
CA GLN A 117 4.89 -6.89 7.95
C GLN A 117 4.33 -5.70 8.74
N LEU A 118 3.16 -5.83 9.36
CA LEU A 118 2.52 -4.74 10.13
C LEU A 118 3.44 -4.05 11.14
N PRO A 119 4.34 -4.72 11.88
CA PRO A 119 5.26 -4.05 12.80
C PRO A 119 6.22 -3.07 12.12
N TYR A 120 6.41 -3.20 10.81
CA TYR A 120 7.30 -2.35 9.99
C TYR A 120 6.54 -1.34 9.13
N THR A 121 5.26 -1.17 9.39
CA THR A 121 4.40 -0.21 8.69
C THR A 121 4.14 1.03 9.53
N ASN A 122 3.67 2.06 8.86
CA ASN A 122 3.15 3.27 9.47
C ASN A 122 1.69 3.46 9.11
N TYR A 123 1.03 4.30 9.87
CA TYR A 123 -0.29 4.82 9.56
C TYR A 123 -0.17 6.23 9.00
N ASN A 124 -0.80 6.48 7.85
CA ASN A 124 -0.93 7.82 7.28
C ASN A 124 -2.22 8.47 7.77
N VAL A 125 -2.09 9.47 8.63
CA VAL A 125 -3.23 10.19 9.23
C VAL A 125 -4.06 10.91 8.16
N GLY A 126 -3.40 11.48 7.15
CA GLY A 126 -4.07 12.26 6.10
C GLY A 126 -4.96 11.40 5.20
N THR A 127 -4.56 10.17 4.90
CA THR A 127 -5.27 9.26 3.98
C THR A 127 -6.00 8.11 4.68
N GLY A 128 -5.72 7.87 5.96
CA GLY A 128 -6.27 6.73 6.69
C GLY A 128 -5.73 5.36 6.24
N GLN A 129 -4.58 5.35 5.61
CA GLN A 129 -4.01 4.14 5.01
C GLN A 129 -2.78 3.62 5.75
N VAL A 130 -2.56 2.32 5.65
CA VAL A 130 -1.30 1.68 6.02
C VAL A 130 -0.26 2.03 4.97
N MET A 131 0.92 2.43 5.41
CA MET A 131 2.06 2.76 4.56
C MET A 131 3.25 1.87 4.89
N LEU A 132 4.01 1.47 3.88
CA LEU A 132 5.34 0.91 4.10
C LEU A 132 6.36 2.04 4.28
N LYS A 133 7.24 1.87 5.25
CA LYS A 133 8.49 2.61 5.31
C LYS A 133 9.50 1.89 4.44
N GLU A 134 9.64 2.30 3.20
CA GLU A 134 10.43 1.60 2.20
C GLU A 134 11.86 1.26 2.67
N LYS A 135 12.59 2.20 3.26
CA LYS A 135 13.92 1.94 3.80
C LYS A 135 13.95 0.90 4.92
N GLN A 136 12.98 0.93 5.82
CA GLN A 136 12.88 -0.06 6.90
C GLN A 136 12.42 -1.41 6.36
N PHE A 137 11.49 -1.39 5.40
CA PHE A 137 10.96 -2.59 4.80
C PHE A 137 12.03 -3.38 4.03
N PHE A 138 12.76 -2.76 3.10
CA PHE A 138 13.79 -3.47 2.33
C PHE A 138 14.96 -3.95 3.21
N SER A 139 15.38 -3.18 4.20
CA SER A 139 16.42 -3.62 5.13
C SER A 139 15.96 -4.77 6.03
N GLN A 140 14.73 -4.73 6.51
CA GLN A 140 14.15 -5.76 7.37
C GLN A 140 13.81 -7.04 6.60
N PHE A 141 13.25 -6.92 5.39
CA PHE A 141 12.90 -8.04 4.54
C PHE A 141 14.13 -8.81 4.05
N ASN A 142 15.21 -8.12 3.70
CA ASN A 142 16.47 -8.76 3.34
C ASN A 142 17.14 -9.49 4.50
N GLN A 143 16.83 -9.14 5.75
CA GLN A 143 17.41 -9.75 6.95
C GLN A 143 16.62 -10.98 7.45
N LYS A 144 15.32 -11.10 7.11
CA LYS A 144 14.45 -12.14 7.66
C LYS A 144 13.58 -12.77 6.58
N LYS A 145 14.12 -13.78 5.89
CA LYS A 145 13.40 -14.51 4.83
C LYS A 145 12.20 -15.30 5.34
N ASP A 146 12.20 -15.74 6.58
CA ASP A 146 11.17 -16.58 7.21
C ASP A 146 10.53 -15.85 8.39
N TYR A 147 9.94 -14.69 8.12
CA TYR A 147 9.29 -13.91 9.16
C TYR A 147 7.82 -14.33 9.28
N SER A 148 7.50 -14.97 10.40
CA SER A 148 6.12 -15.29 10.77
C SER A 148 5.81 -14.71 12.14
N ILE A 149 4.77 -13.88 12.21
CA ILE A 149 4.27 -13.36 13.48
C ILE A 149 2.95 -14.03 13.84
N SER A 150 2.73 -14.21 15.13
CA SER A 150 1.50 -14.82 15.62
C SER A 150 0.28 -13.93 15.38
N LYS A 151 -0.91 -14.52 15.27
CA LYS A 151 -2.19 -13.81 15.20
C LYS A 151 -2.35 -12.81 16.36
N TYR A 152 -1.87 -13.18 17.55
CA TYR A 152 -1.87 -12.29 18.71
C TYR A 152 -1.02 -11.02 18.47
N THR A 153 0.16 -11.16 17.89
CA THR A 153 1.03 -10.03 17.53
C THR A 153 0.37 -9.13 16.49
N ILE A 154 -0.27 -9.71 15.48
CA ILE A 154 -1.02 -8.95 14.47
C ILE A 154 -2.12 -8.12 15.15
N ILE A 155 -2.96 -8.75 15.97
CA ILE A 155 -4.05 -8.07 16.69
C ILE A 155 -3.53 -6.92 17.56
N ASN A 156 -2.46 -7.15 18.34
CA ASN A 156 -1.86 -6.11 19.15
C ASN A 156 -1.32 -4.94 18.32
N THR A 157 -0.67 -5.24 17.21
CA THR A 157 -0.17 -4.20 16.30
C THR A 157 -1.32 -3.38 15.71
N LEU A 158 -2.37 -4.03 15.22
CA LEU A 158 -3.58 -3.35 14.73
C LEU A 158 -4.22 -2.47 15.80
N ARG A 159 -4.30 -2.96 17.06
CA ARG A 159 -4.81 -2.18 18.20
C ARG A 159 -3.94 -0.94 18.46
N GLN A 160 -2.63 -1.09 18.51
CA GLN A 160 -1.71 0.04 18.69
C GLN A 160 -1.81 1.06 17.58
N MET A 161 -1.90 0.61 16.32
CA MET A 161 -2.11 1.47 15.16
C MET A 161 -3.44 2.21 15.26
N LYS A 162 -4.51 1.57 15.74
CA LYS A 162 -5.83 2.19 15.91
C LYS A 162 -5.79 3.30 16.97
N VAL A 163 -5.18 3.06 18.12
CA VAL A 163 -5.01 4.07 19.19
C VAL A 163 -4.18 5.24 18.69
N LYS A 164 -3.04 4.95 18.04
CA LYS A 164 -2.18 6.00 17.48
C LYS A 164 -2.93 6.83 16.44
N SER A 165 -3.62 6.17 15.51
CA SER A 165 -4.43 6.81 14.48
C SER A 165 -5.45 7.77 15.07
N HIS A 166 -6.15 7.35 16.13
CA HIS A 166 -7.12 8.20 16.83
C HIS A 166 -6.44 9.44 17.42
N ASN A 167 -5.37 9.26 18.17
CA ASN A 167 -4.65 10.35 18.81
C ASN A 167 -4.08 11.36 17.79
N ASP A 168 -3.53 10.86 16.67
CA ASP A 168 -3.00 11.69 15.61
C ASP A 168 -4.11 12.49 14.91
N HIS A 169 -5.32 11.90 14.72
CA HIS A 169 -6.47 12.62 14.19
C HIS A 169 -6.97 13.72 15.13
N VAL A 170 -7.01 13.46 16.44
CA VAL A 170 -7.39 14.47 17.43
C VAL A 170 -6.44 15.66 17.35
N LYS A 171 -5.13 15.44 17.38
CA LYS A 171 -4.12 16.49 17.25
C LYS A 171 -4.28 17.30 15.96
N LEU A 172 -4.48 16.60 14.83
CA LEU A 172 -4.67 17.26 13.54
C LEU A 172 -5.91 18.17 13.56
N LYS A 173 -7.01 17.72 14.17
CA LYS A 173 -8.24 18.53 14.29
C LYS A 173 -8.05 19.73 15.22
N GLU A 174 -7.34 19.57 16.31
CA GLU A 174 -7.00 20.67 17.23
C GLU A 174 -6.15 21.73 16.53
N GLU A 175 -5.12 21.32 15.76
CA GLU A 175 -4.31 22.24 14.97
C GLU A 175 -5.10 22.97 13.89
N GLN A 176 -6.02 22.27 13.20
CA GLN A 176 -6.89 22.87 12.20
C GLN A 176 -7.84 23.90 12.82
N LEU A 177 -8.42 23.58 13.98
CA LEU A 177 -9.28 24.49 14.73
C LEU A 177 -8.50 25.74 15.14
N LYS A 178 -7.32 25.58 15.73
CA LYS A 178 -6.46 26.70 16.13
C LYS A 178 -6.17 27.64 14.96
N LYS A 179 -5.74 27.10 13.80
CA LYS A 179 -5.49 27.91 12.61
C LYS A 179 -6.73 28.65 12.11
N SER A 180 -7.90 28.03 12.20
CA SER A 180 -9.16 28.66 11.83
C SER A 180 -9.51 29.82 12.76
N LEU A 181 -9.34 29.65 14.07
CA LEU A 181 -9.59 30.71 15.07
C LEU A 181 -8.64 31.90 14.88
N GLU A 182 -7.35 31.63 14.66
CA GLU A 182 -6.36 32.66 14.34
C GLU A 182 -6.73 33.48 13.09
N LEU A 183 -7.35 32.82 12.08
CA LEU A 183 -7.83 33.50 10.89
C LEU A 183 -9.02 34.38 11.19
N PHE A 184 -9.99 33.91 11.99
CA PHE A 184 -11.13 34.75 12.44
C PHE A 184 -10.67 35.99 13.22
N ASP A 185 -9.74 35.81 14.17
CA ASP A 185 -9.22 36.91 14.98
C ASP A 185 -8.53 37.99 14.13
N LYS A 186 -7.76 37.57 13.11
CA LYS A 186 -7.12 38.49 12.15
C LYS A 186 -8.12 39.22 11.25
N THR A 187 -9.30 38.66 11.03
CA THR A 187 -10.32 39.27 10.17
C THR A 187 -11.16 40.27 10.94
N LEU A 188 -11.22 40.11 12.28
CA LEU A 188 -11.96 41.01 13.18
C LEU A 188 -11.13 42.22 13.67
N SER A 189 -9.79 42.17 13.49
CA SER A 189 -8.85 43.25 13.81
C SER A 189 -8.63 44.19 12.61
#